data_8d276ab640c32b48ca2112e1a8dcb49f
#
_entry.id   8d276ab640c32b48ca2112e1a8dcb49f
#
_cell.length_a   1.000
_cell.length_b   1.000
_cell.length_c   1.000
_cell.angle_alpha   90.00
_cell.angle_beta   90.00
_cell.angle_gamma   90.00
#
_symmetry.space_group_name_H-M   'P 1'
#
loop_
_entity.id
_entity.type
_entity.pdbx_description
1 polymer ?
#
loop_
_entity_poly.entity_id
_entity_poly.type
_entity_poly.pdbx_seq_one_letter_code
_entity_poly.pdbx_strand_id
1 'polypeptide(L)'
;ADDSPFLPGLSPVAGKPVQISFDAGRLTSDGGVLVLAEIERRLGIAERLARCLEDPRTPTRVQHGLAEMIRFRALLIAAGYADANDCDALRADPAFKMAVGRLPERGADLCSQPTMCRLENLPGPIALKRMMAAMVELFCDSFDDVPRRIVLDIDDTEDRVHGGQQLALFHAHYDSRCFLPIHVYEASSGKPVAVILRPGRTPGGAEVALVLRHVVKAIRARWPRVEILVRGDSHYGRHEAMTWCEHNRVGYVFGLAGNQVLLARVADLAEDAALGRVAGESDKVRRYGEFRYAARSWQVERRVIGRVEASPQGSDSRFIITNLAGAPRWLYENVYCPRGQAENLIKAHKLHLASERTSCTSATANQFRLLIHTAAYWLLHTLRGLAPKTSFWRDAQFDTIRMALIKVAARVTEMVTRIKVALPSCYPYQRSWALLARRAIELPP
;
A
#
# COMPACT_ATOMS: atom_id res chain seq x y z
N ALA A 1 -49.12 -6.24 -15.05
CA ALA A 1 -48.96 -7.43 -14.22
C ALA A 1 -47.53 -7.36 -13.63
N ASP A 2 -47.45 -7.31 -12.33
CA ASP A 2 -46.20 -7.19 -11.59
C ASP A 2 -45.61 -8.61 -11.48
N ASP A 3 -44.68 -8.93 -12.37
CA ASP A 3 -43.96 -10.20 -12.39
C ASP A 3 -42.78 -10.19 -11.39
N SER A 4 -43.02 -9.74 -10.17
CA SER A 4 -42.03 -9.88 -9.11
C SER A 4 -41.87 -11.37 -8.76
N PRO A 5 -40.68 -11.99 -8.96
CA PRO A 5 -40.53 -13.39 -8.67
C PRO A 5 -40.72 -13.63 -7.18
N PHE A 6 -41.80 -14.29 -6.82
CA PHE A 6 -42.02 -14.84 -5.50
C PHE A 6 -41.00 -15.96 -5.24
N LEU A 7 -40.25 -15.88 -4.14
CA LEU A 7 -39.47 -16.99 -3.64
C LEU A 7 -40.29 -17.75 -2.60
N PRO A 8 -40.98 -18.84 -2.99
CA PRO A 8 -41.76 -19.62 -2.04
C PRO A 8 -40.85 -20.47 -1.13
N GLY A 9 -41.32 -20.75 0.06
CA GLY A 9 -40.70 -21.76 0.92
C GLY A 9 -39.79 -21.26 2.03
N LEU A 10 -39.72 -19.97 2.31
CA LEU A 10 -39.07 -19.48 3.51
C LEU A 10 -39.88 -19.82 4.77
N SER A 11 -39.20 -20.24 5.83
CA SER A 11 -39.82 -20.56 7.10
C SER A 11 -40.47 -19.32 7.73
N PRO A 12 -41.68 -19.43 8.29
CA PRO A 12 -42.30 -18.33 9.02
C PRO A 12 -41.46 -17.90 10.23
N VAL A 13 -41.46 -16.63 10.54
CA VAL A 13 -40.83 -16.05 11.72
C VAL A 13 -41.91 -15.64 12.72
N ALA A 14 -41.91 -16.21 13.91
CA ALA A 14 -42.95 -15.97 14.94
C ALA A 14 -44.39 -16.11 14.40
N GLY A 15 -44.62 -17.13 13.55
CA GLY A 15 -45.91 -17.41 12.92
C GLY A 15 -46.30 -16.52 11.74
N LYS A 16 -45.46 -15.57 11.34
CA LYS A 16 -45.70 -14.69 10.19
C LYS A 16 -45.00 -15.23 8.94
N PRO A 17 -45.75 -15.38 7.81
CA PRO A 17 -45.14 -15.76 6.54
C PRO A 17 -44.11 -14.72 6.11
N VAL A 18 -42.98 -15.18 5.51
CA VAL A 18 -41.93 -14.31 4.94
C VAL A 18 -42.16 -14.21 3.44
N GLN A 19 -42.33 -12.96 2.96
CA GLN A 19 -42.42 -12.63 1.56
C GLN A 19 -41.14 -11.92 1.09
N ILE A 20 -40.59 -12.30 -0.07
CA ILE A 20 -39.44 -11.66 -0.68
C ILE A 20 -39.82 -11.20 -2.08
N SER A 21 -39.50 -9.92 -2.40
CA SER A 21 -39.74 -9.31 -3.71
C SER A 21 -38.58 -8.38 -4.07
N PHE A 22 -38.39 -8.11 -5.37
CA PHE A 22 -37.38 -7.20 -5.90
C PHE A 22 -37.94 -5.79 -6.17
N ASP A 23 -38.66 -5.22 -5.21
CA ASP A 23 -39.36 -3.94 -5.29
C ASP A 23 -38.78 -2.84 -4.40
N ALA A 24 -37.61 -3.07 -3.78
CA ALA A 24 -36.99 -2.12 -2.86
C ALA A 24 -36.34 -0.89 -3.51
N GLY A 25 -36.40 -0.78 -4.85
CA GLY A 25 -35.80 0.33 -5.61
C GLY A 25 -34.30 0.23 -5.76
N ARG A 26 -33.62 1.37 -5.90
CA ARG A 26 -32.16 1.39 -6.08
C ARG A 26 -31.45 1.30 -4.75
N LEU A 27 -30.90 0.13 -4.46
CA LEU A 27 -30.10 -0.14 -3.28
C LEU A 27 -28.63 -0.32 -3.65
N THR A 28 -27.77 -0.01 -2.70
CA THR A 28 -26.35 -0.36 -2.73
C THR A 28 -25.95 -0.99 -1.40
N SER A 29 -24.99 -1.90 -1.41
CA SER A 29 -24.33 -2.40 -0.19
C SER A 29 -23.12 -1.54 0.21
N ASP A 30 -22.75 -0.55 -0.58
CA ASP A 30 -21.49 0.16 -0.55
C ASP A 30 -21.64 1.67 -0.37
N GLY A 31 -22.62 2.12 0.41
CA GLY A 31 -22.91 3.55 0.61
C GLY A 31 -21.72 4.38 1.11
N GLY A 32 -20.77 3.77 1.80
CA GLY A 32 -19.55 4.43 2.25
C GLY A 32 -18.55 4.76 1.12
N VAL A 33 -18.72 4.18 -0.07
CA VAL A 33 -17.91 4.54 -1.26
C VAL A 33 -18.05 6.02 -1.59
N LEU A 34 -19.16 6.65 -1.26
CA LEU A 34 -19.37 8.08 -1.47
C LEU A 34 -18.38 8.94 -0.64
N VAL A 35 -18.01 8.49 0.56
CA VAL A 35 -16.99 9.16 1.37
C VAL A 35 -15.60 8.97 0.75
N LEU A 36 -15.30 7.78 0.24
CA LEU A 36 -14.04 7.53 -0.48
C LEU A 36 -13.95 8.34 -1.77
N ALA A 37 -15.07 8.53 -2.47
CA ALA A 37 -15.13 9.35 -3.68
C ALA A 37 -14.85 10.83 -3.38
N GLU A 38 -15.29 11.33 -2.22
CA GLU A 38 -14.95 12.69 -1.78
C GLU A 38 -13.44 12.83 -1.49
N ILE A 39 -12.86 11.86 -0.79
CA ILE A 39 -11.42 11.79 -0.56
C ILE A 39 -10.65 11.72 -1.89
N GLU A 40 -11.09 10.88 -2.81
CA GLU A 40 -10.46 10.73 -4.13
C GLU A 40 -10.47 12.05 -4.91
N ARG A 41 -11.59 12.76 -4.90
CA ARG A 41 -11.74 14.05 -5.57
C ARG A 41 -10.77 15.10 -5.03
N ARG A 42 -10.50 15.08 -3.71
CA ARG A 42 -9.53 15.97 -3.07
C ARG A 42 -8.09 15.58 -3.37
N LEU A 43 -7.77 14.30 -3.35
CA LEU A 43 -6.43 13.81 -3.68
C LEU A 43 -6.14 13.86 -5.18
N GLY A 44 -7.15 13.81 -6.04
CA GLY A 44 -7.05 13.85 -7.50
C GLY A 44 -6.24 12.71 -8.08
N ILE A 45 -6.27 11.52 -7.47
CA ILE A 45 -5.39 10.40 -7.84
C ILE A 45 -5.72 9.92 -9.26
N ALA A 46 -7.00 9.76 -9.58
CA ALA A 46 -7.42 9.27 -10.90
C ALA A 46 -7.02 10.22 -12.01
N GLU A 47 -7.16 11.53 -11.81
CA GLU A 47 -6.74 12.55 -12.76
C GLU A 47 -5.22 12.60 -12.92
N ARG A 48 -4.47 12.46 -11.82
CA ARG A 48 -2.99 12.42 -11.85
C ARG A 48 -2.50 11.24 -12.69
N LEU A 49 -3.07 10.07 -12.47
CA LEU A 49 -2.70 8.86 -13.21
C LEU A 49 -3.18 8.92 -14.67
N ALA A 50 -4.39 9.40 -14.93
CA ALA A 50 -4.93 9.54 -16.28
C ALA A 50 -4.10 10.49 -17.17
N ARG A 51 -3.60 11.60 -16.61
CA ARG A 51 -2.70 12.53 -17.31
C ARG A 51 -1.38 11.92 -17.78
N CYS A 52 -0.99 10.80 -17.19
CA CYS A 52 0.21 10.07 -17.63
C CYS A 52 -0.02 9.17 -18.84
N LEU A 53 -1.31 8.96 -19.23
CA LEU A 53 -1.72 8.09 -20.34
C LEU A 53 -2.06 8.91 -21.58
N GLU A 54 -1.72 8.36 -22.72
CA GLU A 54 -2.26 8.80 -24.01
C GLU A 54 -3.46 7.93 -24.34
N ASP A 55 -4.61 8.54 -24.61
CA ASP A 55 -5.81 7.81 -24.99
C ASP A 55 -5.83 7.60 -26.51
N PRO A 56 -5.62 6.38 -27.00
CA PRO A 56 -5.59 6.11 -28.44
C PRO A 56 -6.98 6.07 -29.10
N ARG A 57 -8.05 6.20 -28.27
CA ARG A 57 -9.43 6.08 -28.75
C ARG A 57 -9.89 7.38 -29.44
N THR A 58 -10.73 7.25 -30.45
CA THR A 58 -11.35 8.40 -31.11
C THR A 58 -12.25 9.15 -30.11
N PRO A 59 -12.03 10.45 -29.85
CA PRO A 59 -12.74 11.19 -28.78
C PRO A 59 -14.27 11.09 -28.85
N THR A 60 -14.85 11.10 -30.05
CA THR A 60 -16.30 11.01 -30.28
C THR A 60 -16.91 9.64 -29.94
N ARG A 61 -16.06 8.61 -29.75
CA ARG A 61 -16.47 7.24 -29.39
C ARG A 61 -16.17 6.87 -27.96
N VAL A 62 -15.56 7.78 -27.19
CA VAL A 62 -15.22 7.54 -25.78
C VAL A 62 -16.46 7.69 -24.92
N GLN A 63 -16.98 6.58 -24.40
CA GLN A 63 -18.10 6.54 -23.43
C GLN A 63 -17.62 6.66 -21.97
N HIS A 64 -16.39 6.18 -21.69
CA HIS A 64 -15.78 6.17 -20.35
C HIS A 64 -14.39 6.82 -20.44
N GLY A 65 -14.20 7.94 -19.75
CA GLY A 65 -12.92 8.62 -19.68
C GLY A 65 -11.88 7.83 -18.86
N LEU A 66 -10.60 8.03 -19.14
CA LEU A 66 -9.51 7.34 -18.43
C LEU A 66 -9.57 7.59 -16.90
N ALA A 67 -9.75 8.84 -16.48
CA ALA A 67 -9.86 9.19 -15.06
C ALA A 67 -11.09 8.53 -14.40
N GLU A 68 -12.23 8.51 -15.09
CA GLU A 68 -13.43 7.83 -14.62
C GLU A 68 -13.18 6.33 -14.37
N MET A 69 -12.56 5.65 -15.33
CA MET A 69 -12.27 4.22 -15.22
C MET A 69 -11.25 3.93 -14.11
N ILE A 70 -10.21 4.75 -13.98
CA ILE A 70 -9.21 4.62 -12.91
C ILE A 70 -9.86 4.84 -11.54
N ARG A 71 -10.70 5.88 -11.40
CA ARG A 71 -11.46 6.16 -10.17
C ARG A 71 -12.37 5.00 -9.80
N PHE A 72 -13.16 4.51 -10.75
CA PHE A 72 -14.03 3.36 -10.52
C PHE A 72 -13.25 2.15 -10.03
N ARG A 73 -12.12 1.82 -10.69
CA ARG A 73 -11.30 0.67 -10.32
C ARG A 73 -10.69 0.81 -8.92
N ALA A 74 -10.16 1.98 -8.58
CA ALA A 74 -9.60 2.25 -7.25
C ALA A 74 -10.65 2.14 -6.13
N LEU A 75 -11.85 2.65 -6.39
CA LEU A 75 -12.98 2.57 -5.46
C LEU A 75 -13.48 1.12 -5.29
N LEU A 76 -13.54 0.33 -6.37
CA LEU A 76 -13.86 -1.09 -6.30
C LEU A 76 -12.89 -1.83 -5.38
N ILE A 77 -11.58 -1.66 -5.59
CA ILE A 77 -10.53 -2.31 -4.78
C ILE A 77 -10.65 -1.87 -3.30
N ALA A 78 -10.82 -0.58 -3.05
CA ALA A 78 -11.00 -0.06 -1.69
C ALA A 78 -12.25 -0.64 -1.01
N ALA A 79 -13.33 -0.86 -1.77
CA ALA A 79 -14.56 -1.50 -1.29
C ALA A 79 -14.44 -3.04 -1.17
N GLY A 80 -13.32 -3.65 -1.58
CA GLY A 80 -13.06 -5.09 -1.44
C GLY A 80 -13.32 -5.91 -2.71
N TYR A 81 -13.57 -5.27 -3.82
CA TYR A 81 -13.77 -5.90 -5.13
C TYR A 81 -12.46 -5.84 -5.93
N ALA A 82 -11.58 -6.78 -5.63
CA ALA A 82 -10.22 -6.78 -6.18
C ALA A 82 -10.15 -7.30 -7.62
N ASP A 83 -11.15 -8.02 -8.11
CA ASP A 83 -11.19 -8.56 -9.45
C ASP A 83 -11.79 -7.58 -10.46
N ALA A 84 -11.30 -7.59 -11.71
CA ALA A 84 -11.90 -6.80 -12.77
C ALA A 84 -13.29 -7.31 -13.19
N ASN A 85 -13.62 -8.58 -12.94
CA ASN A 85 -14.93 -9.16 -13.19
C ASN A 85 -16.03 -8.49 -12.36
N ASP A 86 -15.70 -7.97 -11.18
CA ASP A 86 -16.62 -7.25 -10.30
C ASP A 86 -17.21 -5.99 -10.99
N CYS A 87 -16.53 -5.46 -12.01
CA CYS A 87 -17.03 -4.33 -12.78
C CYS A 87 -18.41 -4.61 -13.38
N ASP A 88 -18.63 -5.81 -13.92
CA ASP A 88 -19.90 -6.13 -14.59
C ASP A 88 -21.08 -6.19 -13.60
N ALA A 89 -20.84 -6.67 -12.38
CA ALA A 89 -21.85 -6.69 -11.33
C ALA A 89 -22.16 -5.28 -10.77
N LEU A 90 -21.15 -4.40 -10.73
CA LEU A 90 -21.24 -3.11 -10.02
C LEU A 90 -21.35 -1.90 -10.93
N ARG A 91 -21.29 -2.07 -12.26
CA ARG A 91 -21.42 -0.96 -13.22
C ARG A 91 -22.75 -0.21 -13.13
N ALA A 92 -23.82 -0.87 -12.70
CA ALA A 92 -25.15 -0.29 -12.52
C ALA A 92 -25.44 0.15 -11.08
N ASP A 93 -24.52 -0.12 -10.13
CA ASP A 93 -24.70 0.23 -8.73
C ASP A 93 -24.80 1.75 -8.56
N PRO A 94 -25.85 2.26 -7.85
CA PRO A 94 -26.09 3.69 -7.74
C PRO A 94 -24.99 4.45 -6.97
N ALA A 95 -24.34 3.85 -5.96
CA ALA A 95 -23.27 4.50 -5.22
C ALA A 95 -22.01 4.65 -6.06
N PHE A 96 -21.61 3.62 -6.81
CA PHE A 96 -20.46 3.71 -7.71
C PHE A 96 -20.69 4.67 -8.88
N LYS A 97 -21.92 4.72 -9.44
CA LYS A 97 -22.28 5.72 -10.46
C LYS A 97 -22.12 7.14 -9.90
N MET A 98 -22.66 7.42 -8.72
CA MET A 98 -22.52 8.72 -8.05
C MET A 98 -21.05 9.05 -7.72
N ALA A 99 -20.28 8.06 -7.28
CA ALA A 99 -18.88 8.22 -6.91
C ALA A 99 -17.99 8.71 -8.07
N VAL A 100 -18.38 8.41 -9.32
CA VAL A 100 -17.69 8.91 -10.53
C VAL A 100 -18.41 10.10 -11.18
N GLY A 101 -19.48 10.63 -10.56
CA GLY A 101 -20.19 11.81 -11.03
C GLY A 101 -21.34 11.53 -11.99
N ARG A 102 -21.86 10.30 -12.06
CA ARG A 102 -23.04 9.93 -12.86
C ARG A 102 -24.31 9.90 -12.02
N LEU A 103 -25.44 10.21 -12.65
CA LEU A 103 -26.74 10.09 -12.00
C LEU A 103 -27.05 8.63 -11.68
N PRO A 104 -27.58 8.32 -10.47
CA PRO A 104 -27.75 6.94 -10.02
C PRO A 104 -28.79 6.14 -10.80
N GLU A 105 -29.87 6.76 -11.24
CA GLU A 105 -30.96 6.09 -11.99
C GLU A 105 -30.83 6.30 -13.49
N ARG A 106 -30.83 7.56 -13.95
CA ARG A 106 -30.83 7.93 -15.37
C ARG A 106 -29.46 7.97 -16.02
N GLY A 107 -28.38 8.04 -15.23
CA GLY A 107 -27.02 8.05 -15.77
C GLY A 107 -26.67 6.71 -16.41
N ALA A 108 -25.86 6.75 -17.48
CA ALA A 108 -25.36 5.53 -18.12
C ALA A 108 -24.56 4.66 -17.13
N ASP A 109 -24.55 3.36 -17.35
CA ASP A 109 -23.73 2.43 -16.59
C ASP A 109 -22.24 2.74 -16.72
N LEU A 110 -21.46 2.29 -15.74
CA LEU A 110 -20.02 2.37 -15.76
C LEU A 110 -19.40 1.35 -16.73
N CYS A 111 -18.08 1.39 -16.91
CA CYS A 111 -17.42 0.51 -17.85
C CYS A 111 -17.53 -0.97 -17.46
N SER A 112 -17.64 -1.82 -18.46
CA SER A 112 -17.65 -3.28 -18.32
C SER A 112 -16.25 -3.85 -18.06
N GLN A 113 -16.19 -5.10 -17.59
CA GLN A 113 -14.95 -5.86 -17.39
C GLN A 113 -14.01 -5.85 -18.62
N PRO A 114 -14.46 -6.12 -19.87
CA PRO A 114 -13.57 -6.06 -21.01
C PRO A 114 -12.98 -4.65 -21.25
N THR A 115 -13.74 -3.59 -20.93
CA THR A 115 -13.24 -2.21 -21.04
C THR A 115 -12.21 -1.92 -19.96
N MET A 116 -12.42 -2.41 -18.74
CA MET A 116 -11.45 -2.32 -17.66
C MET A 116 -10.17 -3.08 -17.98
N CYS A 117 -10.25 -4.29 -18.53
CA CYS A 117 -9.08 -5.05 -18.98
C CYS A 117 -8.28 -4.31 -20.07
N ARG A 118 -8.94 -3.61 -21.00
CA ARG A 118 -8.26 -2.77 -21.99
C ARG A 118 -7.52 -1.62 -21.32
N LEU A 119 -8.10 -0.98 -20.30
CA LEU A 119 -7.42 0.03 -19.50
C LEU A 119 -6.19 -0.54 -18.81
N GLU A 120 -6.31 -1.69 -18.13
CA GLU A 120 -5.19 -2.31 -17.41
C GLU A 120 -4.02 -2.67 -18.34
N ASN A 121 -4.28 -2.95 -19.60
CA ASN A 121 -3.26 -3.27 -20.62
C ASN A 121 -2.82 -2.05 -21.44
N LEU A 122 -3.37 -0.85 -21.24
CA LEU A 122 -3.05 0.34 -22.01
C LEU A 122 -1.66 0.92 -21.67
N PRO A 123 -1.21 0.99 -20.40
CA PRO A 123 0.03 1.70 -20.08
C PRO A 123 1.27 0.99 -20.57
N GLY A 124 2.08 1.69 -21.37
CA GLY A 124 3.45 1.27 -21.70
C GLY A 124 4.46 1.69 -20.60
N PRO A 125 5.73 1.26 -20.71
CA PRO A 125 6.76 1.52 -19.70
C PRO A 125 6.98 3.01 -19.39
N ILE A 126 6.88 3.89 -20.39
CA ILE A 126 7.05 5.34 -20.20
C ILE A 126 5.90 5.92 -19.38
N ALA A 127 4.66 5.53 -19.69
CA ALA A 127 3.48 5.96 -18.95
C ALA A 127 3.55 5.48 -17.48
N LEU A 128 3.93 4.22 -17.25
CA LEU A 128 4.11 3.67 -15.90
C LEU A 128 5.16 4.43 -15.11
N LYS A 129 6.28 4.81 -15.73
CA LYS A 129 7.31 5.64 -15.08
C LYS A 129 6.76 7.00 -14.68
N ARG A 130 5.96 7.65 -15.55
CA ARG A 130 5.28 8.92 -15.23
C ARG A 130 4.29 8.75 -14.09
N MET A 131 3.50 7.66 -14.10
CA MET A 131 2.56 7.34 -13.02
C MET A 131 3.26 7.11 -11.68
N MET A 132 4.36 6.38 -11.65
CA MET A 132 5.16 6.20 -10.43
C MET A 132 5.69 7.55 -9.90
N ALA A 133 6.14 8.44 -10.77
CA ALA A 133 6.55 9.79 -10.38
C ALA A 133 5.37 10.59 -9.82
N ALA A 134 4.19 10.52 -10.46
CA ALA A 134 2.97 11.18 -9.98
C ALA A 134 2.52 10.66 -8.59
N MET A 135 2.77 9.39 -8.26
CA MET A 135 2.51 8.87 -6.91
C MET A 135 3.50 9.43 -5.87
N VAL A 136 4.76 9.65 -6.24
CA VAL A 136 5.73 10.34 -5.36
C VAL A 136 5.34 11.82 -5.18
N GLU A 137 4.83 12.47 -6.22
CA GLU A 137 4.30 13.84 -6.12
C GLU A 137 3.10 13.90 -5.18
N LEU A 138 2.14 12.96 -5.30
CA LEU A 138 1.02 12.81 -4.37
C LEU A 138 1.49 12.67 -2.92
N PHE A 139 2.52 11.84 -2.70
CA PHE A 139 3.14 11.70 -1.38
C PHE A 139 3.65 13.05 -0.86
N CYS A 140 4.37 13.81 -1.65
CA CYS A 140 4.88 15.12 -1.25
C CYS A 140 3.74 16.12 -0.99
N ASP A 141 2.73 16.16 -1.87
CA ASP A 141 1.59 17.07 -1.76
C ASP A 141 0.68 16.74 -0.56
N SER A 142 0.79 15.56 0.00
CA SER A 142 -0.02 15.11 1.15
C SER A 142 0.46 15.63 2.51
N PHE A 143 1.50 16.46 2.56
CA PHE A 143 2.00 17.09 3.76
C PHE A 143 1.68 18.59 3.73
N ASP A 144 1.14 19.10 4.82
CA ASP A 144 0.83 20.54 4.96
C ASP A 144 2.11 21.39 4.94
N ASP A 145 3.18 20.90 5.58
CA ASP A 145 4.49 21.53 5.63
C ASP A 145 5.58 20.58 5.13
N VAL A 146 6.63 21.17 4.54
CA VAL A 146 7.80 20.38 4.11
C VAL A 146 8.52 19.84 5.34
N PRO A 147 8.60 18.50 5.52
CA PRO A 147 9.26 17.93 6.69
C PRO A 147 10.78 18.18 6.63
N ARG A 148 11.39 18.43 7.80
CA ARG A 148 12.85 18.54 7.89
C ARG A 148 13.55 17.25 7.50
N ARG A 149 12.97 16.11 7.91
CA ARG A 149 13.50 14.76 7.66
C ARG A 149 12.36 13.80 7.36
N ILE A 150 12.62 12.87 6.45
CA ILE A 150 11.77 11.70 6.20
C ILE A 150 12.58 10.41 6.34
N VAL A 151 11.90 9.35 6.77
CA VAL A 151 12.46 8.01 6.85
C VAL A 151 11.71 7.11 5.89
N LEU A 152 12.43 6.55 4.92
CA LEU A 152 11.88 5.65 3.91
C LEU A 152 12.24 4.21 4.26
N ASP A 153 11.23 3.41 4.55
CA ASP A 153 11.38 1.97 4.69
C ASP A 153 11.21 1.32 3.33
N ILE A 154 12.22 0.58 2.89
CA ILE A 154 12.20 -0.19 1.65
C ILE A 154 12.22 -1.67 1.99
N ASP A 155 11.27 -2.41 1.41
CA ASP A 155 11.16 -3.86 1.61
C ASP A 155 10.54 -4.51 0.38
N ASP A 156 10.69 -5.81 0.23
CA ASP A 156 10.02 -6.59 -0.82
C ASP A 156 9.13 -7.68 -0.21
N THR A 157 8.17 -8.15 -1.01
CA THR A 157 7.27 -9.21 -0.59
C THR A 157 7.01 -10.18 -1.72
N GLU A 158 6.77 -11.44 -1.40
CA GLU A 158 6.37 -12.44 -2.37
C GLU A 158 4.94 -12.17 -2.86
N ASP A 159 4.74 -12.11 -4.19
CA ASP A 159 3.43 -12.19 -4.84
C ASP A 159 3.40 -13.46 -5.69
N ARG A 160 2.69 -14.49 -5.23
CA ARG A 160 2.61 -15.79 -5.91
C ARG A 160 1.92 -15.69 -7.25
N VAL A 161 2.47 -16.41 -8.21
CA VAL A 161 1.99 -16.45 -9.58
C VAL A 161 1.52 -17.87 -9.93
N HIS A 162 0.30 -17.97 -10.45
CA HIS A 162 -0.33 -19.24 -10.78
C HIS A 162 -0.41 -19.54 -12.29
N GLY A 163 0.36 -18.82 -13.11
CA GLY A 163 0.34 -18.96 -14.57
C GLY A 163 1.63 -18.52 -15.24
N GLY A 164 1.60 -18.32 -16.56
CA GLY A 164 2.74 -17.95 -17.39
C GLY A 164 2.99 -16.45 -17.50
N GLN A 165 2.88 -15.68 -16.40
CA GLN A 165 3.07 -14.22 -16.42
C GLN A 165 4.53 -13.85 -16.72
N GLN A 166 4.72 -12.76 -17.47
CA GLN A 166 6.05 -12.21 -17.74
C GLN A 166 6.76 -11.81 -16.44
N LEU A 167 8.04 -12.09 -16.34
CA LEU A 167 8.91 -11.81 -15.19
C LEU A 167 8.62 -12.65 -13.94
N ALA A 168 7.65 -13.56 -13.96
CA ALA A 168 7.47 -14.52 -12.88
C ALA A 168 8.62 -15.55 -12.91
N LEU A 169 9.38 -15.63 -11.83
CA LEU A 169 10.50 -16.55 -11.67
C LEU A 169 10.27 -17.47 -10.49
N PHE A 170 10.85 -18.68 -10.56
CA PHE A 170 10.90 -19.56 -9.39
C PHE A 170 11.87 -18.98 -8.35
N HIS A 171 11.42 -18.89 -7.11
CA HIS A 171 12.24 -18.41 -6.00
C HIS A 171 12.39 -19.52 -4.96
N ALA A 172 13.63 -20.00 -4.78
CA ALA A 172 13.90 -21.17 -3.94
C ALA A 172 13.53 -20.98 -2.46
N HIS A 173 13.63 -19.76 -1.93
CA HIS A 173 13.24 -19.47 -0.54
C HIS A 173 11.74 -19.62 -0.29
N TYR A 174 10.92 -19.21 -1.27
CA TYR A 174 9.45 -19.29 -1.18
C TYR A 174 8.88 -20.58 -1.80
N ASP A 175 9.73 -21.38 -2.44
CA ASP A 175 9.34 -22.59 -3.17
C ASP A 175 8.15 -22.35 -4.13
N SER A 176 8.17 -21.22 -4.83
CA SER A 176 7.09 -20.79 -5.71
C SER A 176 7.57 -19.94 -6.87
N ARG A 177 6.76 -19.91 -7.96
CA ARG A 177 6.90 -18.87 -8.98
C ARG A 177 6.21 -17.62 -8.47
N CYS A 178 6.95 -16.51 -8.45
CA CYS A 178 6.45 -15.27 -7.88
C CYS A 178 7.03 -14.05 -8.57
N PHE A 179 6.46 -12.90 -8.23
CA PHE A 179 7.11 -11.60 -8.28
C PHE A 179 7.64 -11.24 -6.90
N LEU A 180 8.59 -10.32 -6.84
CA LEU A 180 9.06 -9.68 -5.61
C LEU A 180 8.95 -8.16 -5.76
N PRO A 181 7.74 -7.59 -5.68
CA PRO A 181 7.58 -6.14 -5.74
C PRO A 181 8.28 -5.45 -4.58
N ILE A 182 8.98 -4.36 -4.89
CA ILE A 182 9.55 -3.46 -3.89
C ILE A 182 8.48 -2.47 -3.46
N HIS A 183 8.33 -2.31 -2.16
CA HIS A 183 7.51 -1.31 -1.50
C HIS A 183 8.38 -0.28 -0.80
N VAL A 184 8.04 1.00 -0.92
CA VAL A 184 8.67 2.10 -0.20
C VAL A 184 7.59 2.87 0.55
N TYR A 185 7.71 2.93 1.87
CA TYR A 185 6.80 3.69 2.74
C TYR A 185 7.55 4.76 3.51
N GLU A 186 6.88 5.88 3.79
CA GLU A 186 7.37 6.82 4.79
C GLU A 186 6.99 6.31 6.20
N ALA A 187 8.00 6.14 7.05
CA ALA A 187 7.90 5.37 8.29
C ALA A 187 6.97 6.00 9.35
N SER A 188 6.93 7.33 9.44
CA SER A 188 6.18 8.02 10.48
C SER A 188 4.69 8.12 10.17
N SER A 189 4.35 8.31 8.90
CA SER A 189 2.97 8.47 8.45
C SER A 189 2.35 7.18 7.93
N GLY A 190 3.16 6.18 7.54
CA GLY A 190 2.71 4.97 6.86
C GLY A 190 2.20 5.22 5.43
N LYS A 191 2.53 6.37 4.84
CA LYS A 191 2.13 6.73 3.47
C LYS A 191 2.98 5.95 2.46
N PRO A 192 2.37 5.33 1.42
CA PRO A 192 3.12 4.68 0.36
C PRO A 192 3.78 5.73 -0.54
N VAL A 193 5.06 5.55 -0.82
CA VAL A 193 5.86 6.42 -1.69
C VAL A 193 5.99 5.80 -3.07
N ALA A 194 6.33 4.51 -3.14
CA ALA A 194 6.45 3.79 -4.39
C ALA A 194 6.17 2.30 -4.19
N VAL A 195 5.55 1.67 -5.20
CA VAL A 195 5.38 0.21 -5.30
C VAL A 195 5.77 -0.21 -6.71
N ILE A 196 6.76 -1.11 -6.82
CA ILE A 196 7.43 -1.44 -8.08
C ILE A 196 7.42 -2.95 -8.28
N LEU A 197 6.72 -3.41 -9.31
CA LEU A 197 6.74 -4.82 -9.73
C LEU A 197 8.14 -5.22 -10.16
N ARG A 198 8.57 -6.40 -9.70
CA ARG A 198 9.89 -6.95 -10.04
C ARG A 198 9.81 -8.44 -10.28
N PRO A 199 10.79 -8.99 -11.05
CA PRO A 199 10.96 -10.43 -11.15
C PRO A 199 11.12 -11.09 -9.78
N GLY A 200 10.70 -12.35 -9.65
CA GLY A 200 10.80 -13.16 -8.44
C GLY A 200 12.25 -13.53 -8.08
N ARG A 201 13.11 -12.55 -7.89
CA ARG A 201 14.50 -12.72 -7.46
C ARG A 201 14.91 -11.60 -6.51
N THR A 202 15.80 -11.89 -5.58
CA THR A 202 16.39 -10.86 -4.70
C THR A 202 16.94 -9.70 -5.51
N PRO A 203 16.70 -8.44 -5.12
CA PRO A 203 17.15 -7.26 -5.85
C PRO A 203 18.68 -7.18 -5.91
N GLY A 204 19.21 -6.89 -7.11
CA GLY A 204 20.62 -6.58 -7.28
C GLY A 204 20.97 -5.17 -6.82
N GLY A 205 22.23 -4.92 -6.47
CA GLY A 205 22.66 -3.62 -5.93
C GLY A 205 22.42 -2.44 -6.90
N ALA A 206 22.69 -2.63 -8.18
CA ALA A 206 22.43 -1.62 -9.21
C ALA A 206 20.92 -1.31 -9.36
N GLU A 207 20.07 -2.32 -9.19
CA GLU A 207 18.61 -2.17 -9.24
C GLU A 207 18.11 -1.38 -8.03
N VAL A 208 18.57 -1.72 -6.82
CA VAL A 208 18.24 -0.95 -5.60
C VAL A 208 18.70 0.51 -5.73
N ALA A 209 19.93 0.74 -6.19
CA ALA A 209 20.44 2.10 -6.45
C ALA A 209 19.59 2.87 -7.46
N LEU A 210 19.08 2.20 -8.50
CA LEU A 210 18.19 2.81 -9.49
C LEU A 210 16.84 3.20 -8.88
N VAL A 211 16.24 2.34 -8.07
CA VAL A 211 14.98 2.63 -7.36
C VAL A 211 15.16 3.84 -6.44
N LEU A 212 16.19 3.82 -5.58
CA LEU A 212 16.50 4.92 -4.67
C LEU A 212 16.75 6.23 -5.42
N ARG A 213 17.49 6.19 -6.53
CA ARG A 213 17.73 7.35 -7.39
C ARG A 213 16.42 7.98 -7.87
N HIS A 214 15.48 7.19 -8.37
CA HIS A 214 14.21 7.71 -8.89
C HIS A 214 13.35 8.30 -7.78
N VAL A 215 13.20 7.59 -6.66
CA VAL A 215 12.40 8.04 -5.52
C VAL A 215 12.97 9.31 -4.90
N VAL A 216 14.26 9.30 -4.56
CA VAL A 216 14.92 10.46 -3.93
C VAL A 216 14.95 11.67 -4.86
N LYS A 217 15.21 11.46 -6.17
CA LYS A 217 15.19 12.56 -7.14
C LYS A 217 13.81 13.19 -7.24
N ALA A 218 12.75 12.40 -7.28
CA ALA A 218 11.37 12.89 -7.34
C ALA A 218 11.00 13.67 -6.06
N ILE A 219 11.36 13.15 -4.87
CA ILE A 219 11.14 13.84 -3.60
C ILE A 219 11.91 15.16 -3.55
N ARG A 220 13.20 15.17 -3.92
CA ARG A 220 14.03 16.39 -3.89
C ARG A 220 13.65 17.42 -4.94
N ALA A 221 12.98 17.04 -5.99
CA ALA A 221 12.39 17.99 -6.93
C ALA A 221 11.32 18.87 -6.28
N ARG A 222 10.60 18.32 -5.27
CA ARG A 222 9.58 19.05 -4.48
C ARG A 222 10.16 19.63 -3.19
N TRP A 223 11.04 18.89 -2.53
CA TRP A 223 11.66 19.21 -1.24
C TRP A 223 13.20 19.21 -1.32
N PRO A 224 13.83 20.22 -1.89
CA PRO A 224 15.27 20.20 -2.20
C PRO A 224 16.20 20.00 -1.00
N ARG A 225 15.74 20.42 0.20
CA ARG A 225 16.55 20.43 1.43
C ARG A 225 16.18 19.30 2.42
N VAL A 226 15.22 18.46 2.10
CA VAL A 226 14.78 17.39 3.01
C VAL A 226 15.92 16.40 3.29
N GLU A 227 16.11 16.10 4.56
CA GLU A 227 17.00 15.01 4.98
C GLU A 227 16.29 13.68 4.75
N ILE A 228 16.96 12.76 4.05
CA ILE A 228 16.38 11.45 3.73
C ILE A 228 17.22 10.37 4.39
N LEU A 229 16.57 9.52 5.18
CA LEU A 229 17.09 8.29 5.72
C LEU A 229 16.37 7.10 5.07
N VAL A 230 17.11 6.12 4.56
CA VAL A 230 16.56 4.87 4.02
C VAL A 230 16.88 3.73 4.97
N ARG A 231 15.88 2.91 5.28
CA ARG A 231 16.03 1.68 6.05
C ARG A 231 15.57 0.49 5.23
N GLY A 232 16.28 -0.62 5.30
CA GLY A 232 15.93 -1.85 4.61
C GLY A 232 16.56 -3.07 5.31
N ASP A 233 16.15 -4.24 4.92
CA ASP A 233 16.74 -5.48 5.40
C ASP A 233 18.08 -5.78 4.69
N SER A 234 18.57 -7.03 4.80
CA SER A 234 19.83 -7.44 4.20
C SER A 234 19.81 -7.54 2.66
N HIS A 235 18.63 -7.54 2.04
CA HIS A 235 18.51 -7.48 0.58
C HIS A 235 19.03 -6.13 0.04
N TYR A 236 18.90 -5.05 0.82
CA TYR A 236 19.22 -3.68 0.43
C TYR A 236 20.63 -3.22 0.82
N GLY A 237 21.32 -3.94 1.72
CA GLY A 237 22.69 -3.69 2.13
C GLY A 237 23.71 -3.99 1.02
N ARG A 238 23.52 -3.42 -0.17
CA ARG A 238 24.32 -3.64 -1.37
C ARG A 238 25.30 -2.52 -1.60
N HIS A 239 26.50 -2.86 -2.08
CA HIS A 239 27.58 -1.89 -2.29
C HIS A 239 27.16 -0.71 -3.16
N GLU A 240 26.52 -0.97 -4.29
CA GLU A 240 26.10 0.05 -5.24
C GLU A 240 25.05 0.99 -4.64
N ALA A 241 24.10 0.44 -3.86
CA ALA A 241 23.07 1.23 -3.20
C ALA A 241 23.68 2.12 -2.11
N MET A 242 24.58 1.58 -1.27
CA MET A 242 25.26 2.32 -0.22
C MET A 242 26.15 3.42 -0.80
N THR A 243 26.95 3.11 -1.83
CA THR A 243 27.79 4.08 -2.54
C THR A 243 26.94 5.21 -3.13
N TRP A 244 25.82 4.87 -3.74
CA TRP A 244 24.91 5.88 -4.27
C TRP A 244 24.35 6.79 -3.15
N CYS A 245 23.94 6.23 -2.01
CA CYS A 245 23.46 6.99 -0.86
C CYS A 245 24.52 7.96 -0.34
N GLU A 246 25.77 7.49 -0.18
CA GLU A 246 26.92 8.27 0.28
C GLU A 246 27.18 9.48 -0.62
N HIS A 247 27.24 9.27 -1.94
CA HIS A 247 27.44 10.34 -2.92
C HIS A 247 26.29 11.34 -3.01
N ASN A 248 25.07 10.92 -2.62
CA ASN A 248 23.88 11.77 -2.73
C ASN A 248 23.39 12.30 -1.38
N ARG A 249 24.19 12.23 -0.31
CA ARG A 249 23.83 12.71 1.04
C ARG A 249 22.53 12.11 1.53
N VAL A 250 22.36 10.81 1.34
CA VAL A 250 21.24 10.03 1.87
C VAL A 250 21.76 9.19 3.03
N GLY A 251 21.13 9.33 4.19
CA GLY A 251 21.40 8.44 5.32
C GLY A 251 20.87 7.05 5.03
N TYR A 252 21.54 6.01 5.52
CA TYR A 252 21.01 4.66 5.43
C TYR A 252 21.31 3.83 6.67
N VAL A 253 20.43 2.86 6.94
CA VAL A 253 20.64 1.75 7.85
C VAL A 253 20.06 0.50 7.21
N PHE A 254 20.91 -0.43 6.81
CA PHE A 254 20.51 -1.68 6.20
C PHE A 254 20.91 -2.87 7.05
N GLY A 255 20.11 -3.93 7.04
CA GLY A 255 20.54 -5.22 7.53
C GLY A 255 21.77 -5.71 6.76
N LEU A 256 22.58 -6.50 7.41
CA LEU A 256 23.74 -7.15 6.79
C LEU A 256 23.71 -8.65 7.15
N ALA A 257 23.69 -9.50 6.13
CA ALA A 257 23.70 -10.94 6.34
C ALA A 257 24.98 -11.38 7.06
N GLY A 258 24.86 -12.19 8.10
CA GLY A 258 25.98 -12.73 8.86
C GLY A 258 26.88 -13.62 8.00
N ASN A 259 28.17 -13.57 8.29
CA ASN A 259 29.16 -14.48 7.74
C ASN A 259 30.26 -14.75 8.78
N GLN A 260 31.15 -15.70 8.53
CA GLN A 260 32.19 -16.11 9.47
C GLN A 260 33.10 -14.93 9.92
N VAL A 261 33.44 -14.01 9.01
CA VAL A 261 34.24 -12.84 9.33
C VAL A 261 33.51 -11.90 10.29
N LEU A 262 32.23 -11.64 10.05
CA LEU A 262 31.44 -10.80 10.94
C LEU A 262 31.22 -11.45 12.31
N LEU A 263 30.98 -12.76 12.35
CA LEU A 263 30.83 -13.51 13.59
C LEU A 263 32.10 -13.46 14.43
N ALA A 264 33.29 -13.63 13.81
CA ALA A 264 34.56 -13.51 14.48
C ALA A 264 34.81 -12.11 15.10
N ARG A 265 34.29 -11.03 14.46
CA ARG A 265 34.41 -9.65 14.97
C ARG A 265 33.56 -9.38 16.22
N VAL A 266 32.58 -10.21 16.53
CA VAL A 266 31.71 -10.07 17.72
C VAL A 266 31.86 -11.24 18.70
N ALA A 267 32.88 -12.07 18.56
CA ALA A 267 33.09 -13.24 19.42
C ALA A 267 33.17 -12.87 20.90
N ASP A 268 34.00 -11.85 21.24
CA ASP A 268 34.17 -11.37 22.62
C ASP A 268 32.82 -10.83 23.18
N LEU A 269 32.02 -10.15 22.36
CA LEU A 269 30.68 -9.68 22.75
C LEU A 269 29.71 -10.84 22.99
N ALA A 270 29.88 -11.93 22.24
CA ALA A 270 29.06 -13.13 22.41
C ALA A 270 29.40 -13.85 23.71
N GLU A 271 30.66 -13.92 24.04
CA GLU A 271 31.15 -14.47 25.31
C GLU A 271 30.64 -13.63 26.50
N ASP A 272 30.82 -12.30 26.43
CA ASP A 272 30.32 -11.38 27.48
C ASP A 272 28.81 -11.46 27.66
N ALA A 273 28.05 -11.55 26.58
CA ALA A 273 26.59 -11.74 26.66
C ALA A 273 26.20 -13.08 27.32
N ALA A 274 26.93 -14.15 27.00
CA ALA A 274 26.73 -15.47 27.58
C ALA A 274 27.05 -15.48 29.09
N LEU A 275 28.18 -14.88 29.47
CA LEU A 275 28.59 -14.73 30.87
C LEU A 275 27.58 -13.89 31.66
N GLY A 276 27.13 -12.76 31.14
CA GLY A 276 26.11 -11.93 31.77
C GLY A 276 24.83 -12.69 32.02
N ARG A 277 24.40 -13.53 31.08
CA ARG A 277 23.22 -14.39 31.27
C ARG A 277 23.44 -15.44 32.38
N VAL A 278 24.59 -16.10 32.40
CA VAL A 278 24.93 -17.07 33.47
C VAL A 278 25.01 -16.39 34.82
N ALA A 279 25.50 -15.15 34.89
CA ALA A 279 25.54 -14.33 36.09
C ALA A 279 24.15 -13.81 36.54
N GLY A 280 23.10 -14.09 35.78
CA GLY A 280 21.72 -13.74 36.16
C GLY A 280 21.32 -12.29 35.86
N GLU A 281 22.03 -11.58 34.95
CA GLU A 281 21.65 -10.21 34.57
C GLU A 281 20.22 -10.14 34.02
N SER A 282 19.86 -11.09 33.15
CA SER A 282 18.50 -11.22 32.59
C SER A 282 18.37 -12.51 31.77
N ASP A 283 17.14 -12.95 31.47
CA ASP A 283 16.88 -14.09 30.57
C ASP A 283 17.40 -13.81 29.14
N LYS A 284 17.43 -12.54 28.74
CA LYS A 284 17.97 -12.07 27.45
C LYS A 284 18.98 -10.98 27.65
N VAL A 285 20.25 -11.32 27.51
CA VAL A 285 21.35 -10.35 27.60
C VAL A 285 21.77 -9.91 26.21
N ARG A 286 21.81 -8.61 25.98
CA ARG A 286 22.22 -8.01 24.70
C ARG A 286 23.49 -7.21 24.86
N ARG A 287 24.40 -7.36 23.89
CA ARG A 287 25.60 -6.55 23.74
C ARG A 287 25.67 -5.94 22.34
N TYR A 288 26.25 -4.76 22.25
CA TYR A 288 26.38 -3.99 21.01
C TYR A 288 27.82 -3.58 20.82
N GLY A 289 28.32 -3.78 19.60
CA GLY A 289 29.65 -3.32 19.23
C GLY A 289 29.67 -2.79 17.81
N GLU A 290 30.70 -2.06 17.46
CA GLU A 290 30.89 -1.53 16.12
C GLU A 290 32.33 -1.76 15.63
N PHE A 291 32.45 -1.87 14.32
CA PHE A 291 33.71 -2.04 13.63
C PHE A 291 33.64 -1.59 12.18
N ARG A 292 34.78 -1.43 11.54
CA ARG A 292 34.85 -1.22 10.10
C ARG A 292 34.96 -2.56 9.39
N TYR A 293 34.21 -2.65 8.27
CA TYR A 293 34.16 -3.87 7.47
C TYR A 293 34.03 -3.55 5.99
N ALA A 294 34.70 -4.32 5.16
CA ALA A 294 34.49 -4.38 3.72
C ALA A 294 34.41 -5.84 3.27
N ALA A 295 33.39 -6.17 2.50
CA ALA A 295 33.36 -7.42 1.74
C ALA A 295 34.37 -7.34 0.57
N ARG A 296 34.75 -8.48 0.00
CA ARG A 296 35.75 -8.52 -1.12
C ARG A 296 35.37 -7.67 -2.32
N SER A 297 34.06 -7.49 -2.56
CA SER A 297 33.53 -6.69 -3.68
C SER A 297 33.40 -5.20 -3.37
N TRP A 298 33.68 -4.77 -2.14
CA TRP A 298 33.50 -3.37 -1.74
C TRP A 298 34.81 -2.61 -1.87
N GLN A 299 34.73 -1.40 -2.41
CA GLN A 299 35.90 -0.52 -2.58
C GLN A 299 36.28 0.24 -1.30
N VAL A 300 35.34 0.36 -0.35
CA VAL A 300 35.54 1.12 0.89
C VAL A 300 34.98 0.36 2.09
N GLU A 301 35.64 0.55 3.23
CA GLU A 301 35.15 0.04 4.50
C GLU A 301 34.00 0.91 5.02
N ARG A 302 33.00 0.26 5.58
CA ARG A 302 31.82 0.90 6.15
C ARG A 302 31.62 0.52 7.61
N ARG A 303 30.93 1.36 8.34
CA ARG A 303 30.57 1.12 9.73
C ARG A 303 29.53 0.02 9.82
N VAL A 304 29.84 -1.03 10.55
CA VAL A 304 28.95 -2.14 10.89
C VAL A 304 28.73 -2.14 12.39
N ILE A 305 27.48 -2.34 12.79
CA ILE A 305 27.08 -2.53 14.17
C ILE A 305 26.61 -3.97 14.32
N GLY A 306 27.22 -4.70 15.25
CA GLY A 306 26.81 -6.03 15.66
C GLY A 306 25.95 -5.96 16.93
N ARG A 307 24.83 -6.63 16.92
CA ARG A 307 24.05 -6.97 18.12
C ARG A 307 24.22 -8.46 18.40
N VAL A 308 24.64 -8.79 19.59
CA VAL A 308 24.66 -10.16 20.09
C VAL A 308 23.63 -10.30 21.19
N GLU A 309 22.87 -11.37 21.17
CA GLU A 309 21.86 -11.70 22.17
C GLU A 309 22.11 -13.13 22.68
N ALA A 310 22.30 -13.29 23.99
CA ALA A 310 22.28 -14.57 24.65
C ALA A 310 20.92 -14.79 25.32
N SER A 311 20.28 -15.91 25.02
CA SER A 311 18.94 -16.26 25.50
C SER A 311 18.88 -17.74 25.87
N PRO A 312 17.79 -18.25 26.50
CA PRO A 312 17.59 -19.68 26.74
C PRO A 312 17.60 -20.52 25.46
N GLN A 313 17.29 -19.92 24.30
CA GLN A 313 17.28 -20.58 22.99
C GLN A 313 18.67 -20.60 22.32
N GLY A 314 19.67 -19.97 22.94
CA GLY A 314 21.05 -19.89 22.43
C GLY A 314 21.49 -18.46 22.14
N SER A 315 22.56 -18.33 21.35
CA SER A 315 23.14 -17.04 20.94
C SER A 315 22.70 -16.67 19.53
N ASP A 316 22.28 -15.40 19.36
CA ASP A 316 21.91 -14.82 18.05
C ASP A 316 22.74 -13.56 17.80
N SER A 317 23.40 -13.51 16.63
CA SER A 317 24.19 -12.36 16.21
C SER A 317 23.63 -11.77 14.93
N ARG A 318 23.30 -10.48 14.97
CA ARG A 318 22.77 -9.75 13.82
C ARG A 318 23.57 -8.48 13.57
N PHE A 319 23.65 -8.11 12.31
CA PHE A 319 24.46 -6.99 11.87
C PHE A 319 23.64 -5.98 11.08
N ILE A 320 23.97 -4.72 11.26
CA ILE A 320 23.50 -3.62 10.42
C ILE A 320 24.68 -2.81 9.92
N ILE A 321 24.50 -2.19 8.76
CA ILE A 321 25.48 -1.33 8.13
C ILE A 321 24.89 0.06 7.94
N THR A 322 25.69 1.11 8.21
CA THR A 322 25.17 2.48 8.22
C THR A 322 26.27 3.52 7.96
N ASN A 323 25.86 4.67 7.41
CA ASN A 323 26.69 5.88 7.34
C ASN A 323 26.32 6.92 8.42
N LEU A 324 25.43 6.59 9.34
CA LEU A 324 25.00 7.49 10.40
C LEU A 324 26.00 7.53 11.55
N ALA A 325 26.09 8.70 12.20
CA ALA A 325 26.71 8.87 13.52
C ALA A 325 25.73 8.52 14.65
N GLY A 326 26.24 8.14 15.83
CA GLY A 326 25.44 7.83 17.02
C GLY A 326 25.89 6.55 17.72
N ALA A 327 25.39 6.32 18.94
CA ALA A 327 25.73 5.13 19.71
C ALA A 327 25.19 3.86 19.03
N PRO A 328 25.96 2.75 18.99
CA PRO A 328 25.57 1.50 18.33
C PRO A 328 24.21 0.97 18.78
N ARG A 329 23.99 0.91 20.08
CA ARG A 329 22.71 0.45 20.65
C ARG A 329 21.54 1.30 20.18
N TRP A 330 21.68 2.63 20.21
CA TRP A 330 20.63 3.55 19.81
C TRP A 330 20.29 3.40 18.31
N LEU A 331 21.31 3.32 17.46
CA LEU A 331 21.13 3.12 16.02
C LEU A 331 20.42 1.78 15.72
N TYR A 332 20.78 0.74 16.46
CA TYR A 332 20.16 -0.56 16.28
C TYR A 332 18.70 -0.58 16.77
N GLU A 333 18.46 -0.20 18.03
CA GLU A 333 17.16 -0.33 18.67
C GLU A 333 16.16 0.74 18.20
N ASN A 334 16.59 2.01 18.08
CA ASN A 334 15.69 3.14 17.83
C ASN A 334 15.65 3.61 16.38
N VAL A 335 16.67 3.27 15.57
CA VAL A 335 16.64 3.64 14.15
C VAL A 335 16.35 2.44 13.27
N TYR A 336 17.00 1.29 13.46
CA TYR A 336 16.82 0.12 12.60
C TYR A 336 15.57 -0.71 12.95
N CYS A 337 15.41 -1.10 14.23
CA CYS A 337 14.32 -2.00 14.63
C CYS A 337 12.91 -1.51 14.27
N PRO A 338 12.58 -0.20 14.34
CA PRO A 338 11.25 0.29 13.94
C PRO A 338 10.92 0.07 12.45
N ARG A 339 11.89 -0.32 11.60
CA ARG A 339 11.64 -0.75 10.22
C ARG A 339 10.60 -1.87 10.13
N GLY A 340 10.51 -2.74 11.14
CA GLY A 340 9.53 -3.82 11.17
C GLY A 340 8.08 -3.38 10.97
N GLN A 341 7.77 -2.09 11.15
CA GLN A 341 6.45 -1.55 10.83
C GLN A 341 6.12 -1.61 9.34
N ALA A 342 7.12 -1.60 8.45
CA ALA A 342 6.90 -1.73 7.01
C ALA A 342 6.17 -3.05 6.66
N GLU A 343 6.43 -4.13 7.39
CA GLU A 343 5.77 -5.42 7.20
C GLU A 343 4.24 -5.31 7.39
N ASN A 344 3.78 -4.52 8.38
CA ASN A 344 2.36 -4.28 8.61
C ASN A 344 1.73 -3.43 7.49
N LEU A 345 2.47 -2.45 6.93
CA LEU A 345 2.01 -1.62 5.82
C LEU A 345 1.91 -2.44 4.53
N ILE A 346 2.92 -3.27 4.26
CA ILE A 346 2.91 -4.23 3.15
C ILE A 346 1.75 -5.22 3.30
N LYS A 347 1.55 -5.77 4.51
CA LYS A 347 0.42 -6.65 4.80
C LYS A 347 -0.92 -5.99 4.51
N ALA A 348 -1.10 -4.73 4.89
CA ALA A 348 -2.31 -3.97 4.59
C ALA A 348 -2.52 -3.80 3.08
N HIS A 349 -1.46 -3.52 2.32
CA HIS A 349 -1.51 -3.40 0.87
C HIS A 349 -1.76 -4.76 0.20
N LYS A 350 -1.04 -5.80 0.62
CA LYS A 350 -1.08 -7.14 0.05
C LYS A 350 -2.40 -7.86 0.38
N LEU A 351 -2.73 -8.01 1.66
CA LEU A 351 -3.83 -8.85 2.10
C LEU A 351 -5.16 -8.09 2.14
N HIS A 352 -5.19 -6.87 2.70
CA HIS A 352 -6.47 -6.16 2.83
C HIS A 352 -6.94 -5.54 1.52
N LEU A 353 -6.02 -5.24 0.58
CA LEU A 353 -6.37 -4.75 -0.75
C LEU A 353 -6.18 -5.79 -1.85
N ALA A 354 -5.68 -6.98 -1.52
CA ALA A 354 -5.42 -8.08 -2.46
C ALA A 354 -4.50 -7.68 -3.63
N SER A 355 -3.44 -6.86 -3.35
CA SER A 355 -2.53 -6.40 -4.40
C SER A 355 -1.64 -7.52 -4.97
N GLU A 356 -1.53 -8.64 -4.27
CA GLU A 356 -0.85 -9.85 -4.73
C GLU A 356 -1.56 -10.55 -5.91
N ARG A 357 -2.78 -10.13 -6.27
CA ARG A 357 -3.51 -10.65 -7.42
C ARG A 357 -2.97 -10.09 -8.74
N THR A 358 -1.72 -10.40 -9.02
CA THR A 358 -1.01 -10.02 -10.26
C THR A 358 -1.31 -11.04 -11.36
N SER A 359 -2.56 -11.09 -11.85
CA SER A 359 -3.07 -12.14 -12.74
C SER A 359 -2.95 -11.82 -14.23
N CYS A 360 -2.45 -10.65 -14.61
CA CYS A 360 -2.25 -10.31 -16.01
C CYS A 360 -1.02 -11.00 -16.61
N THR A 361 -1.08 -11.38 -17.89
CA THR A 361 0.07 -11.96 -18.61
C THR A 361 1.22 -10.95 -18.74
N SER A 362 0.90 -9.69 -19.04
CA SER A 362 1.87 -8.61 -19.22
C SER A 362 2.37 -8.06 -17.88
N ALA A 363 3.68 -7.89 -17.74
CA ALA A 363 4.29 -7.25 -16.57
C ALA A 363 3.88 -5.77 -16.44
N THR A 364 3.68 -5.05 -17.55
CA THR A 364 3.21 -3.66 -17.52
C THR A 364 1.79 -3.54 -16.98
N ALA A 365 0.91 -4.47 -17.35
CA ALA A 365 -0.45 -4.51 -16.82
C ALA A 365 -0.46 -4.83 -15.31
N ASN A 366 0.37 -5.76 -14.84
CA ASN A 366 0.52 -6.05 -13.41
C ASN A 366 1.10 -4.85 -12.64
N GLN A 367 2.08 -4.12 -13.21
CA GLN A 367 2.57 -2.88 -12.60
C GLN A 367 1.47 -1.82 -12.51
N PHE A 368 0.66 -1.66 -13.55
CA PHE A 368 -0.48 -0.74 -13.52
C PHE A 368 -1.48 -1.12 -12.43
N ARG A 369 -1.83 -2.40 -12.31
CA ARG A 369 -2.69 -2.90 -11.23
C ARG A 369 -2.13 -2.57 -9.84
N LEU A 370 -0.83 -2.78 -9.61
CA LEU A 370 -0.20 -2.39 -8.34
C LEU A 370 -0.36 -0.89 -8.05
N LEU A 371 -0.27 -0.02 -9.07
CA LEU A 371 -0.50 1.42 -8.90
C LEU A 371 -1.96 1.72 -8.52
N ILE A 372 -2.93 1.00 -9.09
CA ILE A 372 -4.34 1.18 -8.71
C ILE A 372 -4.63 0.64 -7.30
N HIS A 373 -4.02 -0.47 -6.90
CA HIS A 373 -4.07 -0.95 -5.51
C HIS A 373 -3.43 0.06 -4.54
N THR A 374 -2.34 0.73 -4.96
CA THR A 374 -1.72 1.81 -4.18
C THR A 374 -2.65 3.04 -4.10
N ALA A 375 -3.40 3.36 -5.16
CA ALA A 375 -4.44 4.39 -5.12
C ALA A 375 -5.53 4.03 -4.09
N ALA A 376 -6.03 2.78 -4.10
CA ALA A 376 -6.98 2.30 -3.10
C ALA A 376 -6.42 2.35 -1.67
N TYR A 377 -5.11 2.06 -1.49
CA TYR A 377 -4.42 2.23 -0.21
C TYR A 377 -4.48 3.68 0.26
N TRP A 378 -4.17 4.63 -0.62
CA TRP A 378 -4.26 6.07 -0.30
C TRP A 378 -5.65 6.47 0.17
N LEU A 379 -6.72 5.98 -0.46
CA LEU A 379 -8.09 6.28 -0.08
C LEU A 379 -8.42 5.81 1.35
N LEU A 380 -8.14 4.54 1.65
CA LEU A 380 -8.41 3.98 2.98
C LEU A 380 -7.46 4.54 4.06
N HIS A 381 -6.20 4.78 3.73
CA HIS A 381 -5.23 5.41 4.61
C HIS A 381 -5.67 6.84 4.98
N THR A 382 -6.11 7.62 3.99
CA THR A 382 -6.62 8.98 4.23
C THR A 382 -7.88 8.94 5.07
N LEU A 383 -8.86 8.07 4.75
CA LEU A 383 -10.07 7.90 5.55
C LEU A 383 -9.74 7.58 7.02
N ARG A 384 -8.83 6.63 7.26
CA ARG A 384 -8.33 6.29 8.59
C ARG A 384 -7.67 7.50 9.27
N GLY A 385 -6.89 8.27 8.51
CA GLY A 385 -6.23 9.49 8.95
C GLY A 385 -7.18 10.60 9.41
N LEU A 386 -8.41 10.65 8.88
CA LEU A 386 -9.45 11.58 9.31
C LEU A 386 -10.07 11.24 10.66
N ALA A 387 -9.87 10.03 11.18
CA ALA A 387 -10.39 9.64 12.49
C ALA A 387 -9.67 10.43 13.62
N PRO A 388 -10.38 10.78 14.71
CA PRO A 388 -9.76 11.40 15.90
C PRO A 388 -8.61 10.52 16.42
N LYS A 389 -7.54 11.16 16.93
CA LYS A 389 -6.34 10.44 17.41
C LYS A 389 -6.63 9.40 18.48
N THR A 390 -7.65 9.62 19.32
CA THR A 390 -8.07 8.73 20.40
C THR A 390 -9.15 7.73 19.96
N SER A 391 -9.56 7.76 18.69
CA SER A 391 -10.62 6.89 18.18
C SER A 391 -10.07 5.52 17.81
N PHE A 392 -10.84 4.46 18.06
CA PHE A 392 -10.57 3.11 17.55
C PHE A 392 -10.27 3.09 16.03
N TRP A 393 -10.94 3.94 15.25
CA TRP A 393 -10.78 4.01 13.80
C TRP A 393 -9.39 4.46 13.34
N ARG A 394 -8.64 5.16 14.21
CA ARG A 394 -7.31 5.67 13.87
C ARG A 394 -6.29 4.56 13.61
N ASP A 395 -6.43 3.45 14.34
CA ASP A 395 -5.52 2.30 14.26
C ASP A 395 -6.19 1.06 13.66
N ALA A 396 -7.46 1.18 13.22
CA ALA A 396 -8.21 0.09 12.65
C ALA A 396 -7.57 -0.41 11.33
N GLN A 397 -7.62 -1.72 11.13
CA GLN A 397 -7.20 -2.35 9.89
C GLN A 397 -8.15 -1.98 8.74
N PHE A 398 -7.66 -2.00 7.50
CA PHE A 398 -8.47 -1.63 6.34
C PHE A 398 -9.69 -2.53 6.16
N ASP A 399 -9.60 -3.81 6.48
CA ASP A 399 -10.78 -4.70 6.45
C ASP A 399 -11.83 -4.29 7.45
N THR A 400 -11.44 -3.91 8.66
CA THR A 400 -12.37 -3.39 9.68
C THR A 400 -13.06 -2.10 9.20
N ILE A 401 -12.27 -1.17 8.65
CA ILE A 401 -12.79 0.08 8.07
C ILE A 401 -13.76 -0.23 6.92
N ARG A 402 -13.38 -1.13 6.02
CA ARG A 402 -14.22 -1.55 4.89
C ARG A 402 -15.55 -2.11 5.36
N MET A 403 -15.52 -3.12 6.23
CA MET A 403 -16.73 -3.80 6.68
C MET A 403 -17.66 -2.87 7.48
N ALA A 404 -17.08 -1.99 8.28
CA ALA A 404 -17.87 -1.14 9.16
C ALA A 404 -18.26 0.21 8.53
N LEU A 405 -17.45 0.79 7.64
CA LEU A 405 -17.67 2.16 7.17
C LEU A 405 -17.96 2.25 5.66
N ILE A 406 -17.51 1.27 4.86
CA ILE A 406 -17.73 1.27 3.41
C ILE A 406 -18.91 0.38 3.04
N LYS A 407 -18.98 -0.84 3.58
CA LYS A 407 -20.06 -1.80 3.39
C LYS A 407 -21.30 -1.41 4.20
N VAL A 408 -21.90 -0.27 3.85
CA VAL A 408 -23.11 0.25 4.49
C VAL A 408 -24.22 0.29 3.47
N ALA A 409 -25.28 -0.46 3.72
CA ALA A 409 -26.43 -0.45 2.84
C ALA A 409 -27.04 0.97 2.73
N ALA A 410 -27.45 1.33 1.53
CA ALA A 410 -28.15 2.61 1.32
C ALA A 410 -29.20 2.48 0.25
N ARG A 411 -30.34 3.15 0.45
CA ARG A 411 -31.33 3.37 -0.59
C ARG A 411 -31.06 4.71 -1.27
N VAL A 412 -30.91 4.69 -2.58
CA VAL A 412 -30.62 5.89 -3.38
C VAL A 412 -31.90 6.25 -4.19
N THR A 413 -32.33 7.49 -4.09
CA THR A 413 -33.48 8.01 -4.84
C THR A 413 -33.09 9.29 -5.57
N GLU A 414 -33.15 9.26 -6.89
CA GLU A 414 -32.95 10.42 -7.75
C GLU A 414 -34.22 11.25 -7.83
N MET A 415 -34.17 12.47 -7.33
CA MET A 415 -35.27 13.43 -7.36
C MET A 415 -34.95 14.54 -8.37
N VAL A 416 -35.91 15.34 -8.74
CA VAL A 416 -35.73 16.40 -9.75
C VAL A 416 -34.62 17.38 -9.39
N THR A 417 -34.49 17.76 -8.09
CA THR A 417 -33.53 18.80 -7.63
C THR A 417 -32.45 18.26 -6.74
N ARG A 418 -32.50 17.00 -6.33
CA ARG A 418 -31.54 16.41 -5.38
C ARG A 418 -31.48 14.89 -5.48
N ILE A 419 -30.42 14.30 -4.99
CA ILE A 419 -30.32 12.85 -4.77
C ILE A 419 -30.37 12.61 -3.26
N LYS A 420 -31.29 11.70 -2.84
CA LYS A 420 -31.40 11.28 -1.44
C LYS A 420 -30.70 9.93 -1.26
N VAL A 421 -29.76 9.86 -0.34
CA VAL A 421 -29.12 8.62 0.10
C VAL A 421 -29.59 8.34 1.52
N ALA A 422 -30.37 7.29 1.71
CA ALA A 422 -30.91 6.91 3.01
C ALA A 422 -30.14 5.70 3.55
N LEU A 423 -29.40 5.90 4.64
CA LEU A 423 -28.69 4.87 5.36
C LEU A 423 -29.58 4.22 6.42
N PRO A 424 -29.32 2.97 6.87
CA PRO A 424 -30.12 2.30 7.88
C PRO A 424 -30.15 3.05 9.21
N SER A 425 -31.30 3.27 9.77
CA SER A 425 -31.47 3.93 11.08
C SER A 425 -30.90 3.12 12.23
N CYS A 426 -30.76 1.80 12.09
CA CYS A 426 -30.14 0.90 13.08
C CYS A 426 -28.61 0.77 12.94
N TYR A 427 -27.97 1.50 12.01
CA TYR A 427 -26.53 1.38 11.78
C TYR A 427 -25.73 1.84 13.02
N PRO A 428 -24.87 0.97 13.60
CA PRO A 428 -24.26 1.24 14.92
C PRO A 428 -23.21 2.35 14.91
N TYR A 429 -22.58 2.65 13.76
CA TYR A 429 -21.47 3.61 13.65
C TYR A 429 -21.87 4.95 13.04
N GLN A 430 -23.16 5.34 13.10
CA GLN A 430 -23.71 6.56 12.49
C GLN A 430 -22.88 7.81 12.80
N ARG A 431 -22.52 8.00 14.11
CA ARG A 431 -21.76 9.19 14.55
C ARG A 431 -20.36 9.22 13.95
N SER A 432 -19.66 8.07 13.93
CA SER A 432 -18.33 7.96 13.36
C SER A 432 -18.35 8.20 11.85
N TRP A 433 -19.31 7.59 11.18
CA TRP A 433 -19.51 7.74 9.73
C TRP A 433 -19.77 9.20 9.35
N ALA A 434 -20.71 9.86 10.03
CA ALA A 434 -21.05 11.27 9.78
C ALA A 434 -19.86 12.21 10.04
N LEU A 435 -19.07 11.95 11.10
CA LEU A 435 -17.86 12.72 11.38
C LEU A 435 -16.81 12.58 10.28
N LEU A 436 -16.54 11.33 9.84
CA LEU A 436 -15.57 11.05 8.79
C LEU A 436 -16.00 11.62 7.44
N ALA A 437 -17.28 11.52 7.09
CA ALA A 437 -17.86 12.11 5.89
C ALA A 437 -17.67 13.65 5.88
N ARG A 438 -17.97 14.32 7.00
CA ARG A 438 -17.77 15.76 7.14
C ARG A 438 -16.30 16.13 6.93
N ARG A 439 -15.40 15.45 7.62
CA ARG A 439 -13.95 15.71 7.49
C ARG A 439 -13.41 15.42 6.09
N ALA A 440 -13.97 14.43 5.38
CA ALA A 440 -13.61 14.16 3.99
C ALA A 440 -13.99 15.34 3.06
N ILE A 441 -15.15 15.96 3.30
CA ILE A 441 -15.59 17.15 2.58
C ILE A 441 -14.72 18.39 2.90
N GLU A 442 -14.23 18.49 4.13
CA GLU A 442 -13.39 19.59 4.61
C GLU A 442 -11.90 19.46 4.24
N LEU A 443 -11.47 18.33 3.66
CA LEU A 443 -10.10 18.19 3.17
C LEU A 443 -9.76 19.32 2.18
N PRO A 444 -8.58 19.92 2.27
CA PRO A 444 -8.12 20.86 1.25
C PRO A 444 -8.02 20.18 -0.12
N PRO A 445 -8.22 20.94 -1.21
CA PRO A 445 -8.13 20.44 -2.58
C PRO A 445 -6.68 20.07 -2.97
#